data_fa7795b990e55c731d93c4b9f0fa289f
#
_entry.id   fa7795b990e55c731d93c4b9f0fa289f
#
_cell.length_a   1.000
_cell.length_b   1.000
_cell.length_c   1.000
_cell.angle_alpha   90.00
_cell.angle_beta   90.00
_cell.angle_gamma   90.00
#
_symmetry.space_group_name_H-M   'P 1'
#
loop_
_entity.id
_entity.type
_entity.pdbx_description
1 polymer ?
#
loop_
_entity_poly.entity_id
_entity_poly.type
_entity_poly.pdbx_seq_one_letter_code
_entity_poly.pdbx_strand_id
1 'polypeptide(L)'
;MKKGLLTGNPIYKPFRYPWCYDAWLTQQRIHWLPEEVPMSEDVKDWATKITPAEKNLLTQIFRFFTQADVEVNNYYMGHCMHVFKPTEVKMMLSVFSAMETVHMAAYAHLLDTIGLPETEYAEFLKIKAMKDKYDYLQGCKSDSLHNIAKTVAICSAFTEGVQLFASFAILLNFPRHNKMKGMGQIITWSVRDETLHCSSMIRLFRELINENPEVWTERLREEIYTACSTAVGQEDAMIDLAFEQGPLENLTKEDVKLYIRWIANRRLVQLGLKAVYKVVKNPLGWLDAILNAVEHMNFFEGRSTEYSKAATRGTWAEAFDELESPYFNMLEKNKIVGEKEFFKPEPKKQITEQRLMDDMCESCQ
;
A
#
# COMPACT_ATOMS: atom_id res chain seq x y z
N MET A 1 16.64 -17.63 27.27
CA MET A 1 15.46 -17.43 26.41
C MET A 1 15.89 -16.62 25.18
N LYS A 2 15.59 -17.08 23.97
CA LYS A 2 15.83 -16.29 22.75
C LYS A 2 15.01 -15.00 22.87
N LYS A 3 15.68 -13.86 22.81
CA LYS A 3 15.04 -12.54 22.78
C LYS A 3 14.61 -12.30 21.34
N GLY A 4 13.31 -12.19 21.04
CA GLY A 4 12.78 -12.03 19.68
C GLY A 4 11.43 -11.32 19.66
N LEU A 5 10.83 -11.21 18.48
CA LEU A 5 9.53 -10.57 18.22
C LEU A 5 8.39 -11.11 19.09
N LEU A 6 8.45 -12.41 19.43
CA LEU A 6 7.44 -13.10 20.25
C LEU A 6 7.72 -13.05 21.75
N THR A 7 8.79 -12.36 22.19
CA THR A 7 9.21 -12.29 23.58
C THR A 7 9.19 -10.85 24.07
N GLY A 8 8.42 -10.58 25.12
CA GLY A 8 8.33 -9.27 25.74
C GLY A 8 9.65 -8.78 26.34
N ASN A 9 9.74 -7.47 26.54
CA ASN A 9 10.81 -6.83 27.28
C ASN A 9 10.17 -6.04 28.45
N PRO A 10 10.56 -6.27 29.71
CA PRO A 10 10.00 -5.54 30.83
C PRO A 10 10.45 -4.08 30.91
N ILE A 11 11.48 -3.69 30.15
CA ILE A 11 12.01 -2.33 30.10
C ILE A 11 11.73 -1.70 28.73
N TYR A 12 11.48 -0.39 28.75
CA TYR A 12 11.15 0.36 27.52
C TYR A 12 12.34 0.45 26.55
N LYS A 13 13.54 0.72 27.03
CA LYS A 13 14.79 0.84 26.24
C LYS A 13 15.90 -0.02 26.83
N PRO A 14 16.89 -0.45 26.00
CA PRO A 14 17.04 -0.17 24.58
C PRO A 14 16.07 -0.95 23.70
N PHE A 15 15.66 -0.38 22.56
CA PHE A 15 14.85 -1.05 21.56
C PHE A 15 15.62 -2.19 20.88
N ARG A 16 14.96 -3.30 20.63
CA ARG A 16 15.48 -4.41 19.83
C ARG A 16 15.28 -4.19 18.33
N TYR A 17 14.20 -3.49 17.99
CA TYR A 17 13.79 -3.18 16.61
C TYR A 17 13.60 -1.66 16.46
N PRO A 18 14.70 -0.87 16.46
CA PRO A 18 14.61 0.61 16.39
C PRO A 18 13.81 1.10 15.20
N TRP A 19 13.86 0.38 14.07
CA TRP A 19 13.11 0.70 12.88
C TRP A 19 11.59 0.71 13.08
N CYS A 20 11.04 -0.08 14.03
CA CYS A 20 9.62 0.00 14.39
C CYS A 20 9.29 1.34 15.05
N TYR A 21 10.19 1.84 15.89
CA TYR A 21 10.04 3.16 16.48
C TYR A 21 10.12 4.26 15.41
N ASP A 22 11.02 4.11 14.42
CA ASP A 22 11.16 5.05 13.31
C ASP A 22 9.90 5.05 12.43
N ALA A 23 9.31 3.88 12.14
CA ALA A 23 8.05 3.76 11.42
C ALA A 23 6.89 4.42 12.20
N TRP A 24 6.79 4.17 13.53
CA TRP A 24 5.84 4.85 14.39
C TRP A 24 6.01 6.37 14.31
N LEU A 25 7.23 6.87 14.42
CA LEU A 25 7.52 8.30 14.38
C LEU A 25 7.19 8.92 13.02
N THR A 26 7.46 8.18 11.93
CA THR A 26 7.13 8.60 10.57
C THR A 26 5.61 8.77 10.43
N GLN A 27 4.83 7.77 10.86
CA GLN A 27 3.35 7.87 10.79
C GLN A 27 2.81 9.01 11.62
N GLN A 28 3.36 9.27 12.81
CA GLN A 28 2.96 10.42 13.63
C GLN A 28 3.21 11.77 12.94
N ARG A 29 4.29 11.88 12.18
CA ARG A 29 4.65 13.11 11.46
C ARG A 29 3.79 13.38 10.24
N ILE A 30 3.28 12.33 9.61
CA ILE A 30 2.44 12.43 8.42
C ILE A 30 0.94 12.30 8.74
N HIS A 31 0.57 12.37 10.02
CA HIS A 31 -0.82 12.30 10.46
C HIS A 31 -1.68 13.42 9.85
N TRP A 32 -2.90 13.08 9.50
CA TRP A 32 -3.88 13.98 8.90
C TRP A 32 -5.30 13.63 9.37
N LEU A 33 -6.24 14.53 9.17
CA LEU A 33 -7.66 14.33 9.48
C LEU A 33 -8.52 14.65 8.25
N PRO A 34 -9.70 14.02 8.11
CA PRO A 34 -10.59 14.24 6.97
C PRO A 34 -10.96 15.69 6.73
N GLU A 35 -11.14 16.46 7.81
CA GLU A 35 -11.53 17.87 7.78
C GLU A 35 -10.45 18.80 7.18
N GLU A 36 -9.22 18.33 7.05
CA GLU A 36 -8.14 19.08 6.40
C GLU A 36 -8.31 19.14 4.87
N VAL A 37 -9.19 18.29 4.30
CA VAL A 37 -9.40 18.21 2.85
C VAL A 37 -10.63 18.99 2.42
N PRO A 38 -10.50 20.07 1.60
CA PRO A 38 -11.65 20.80 1.10
C PRO A 38 -12.40 20.00 0.02
N MET A 39 -13.68 19.70 0.27
CA MET A 39 -14.53 18.85 -0.59
C MET A 39 -15.54 19.61 -1.46
N SER A 40 -15.59 20.95 -1.37
CA SER A 40 -16.62 21.75 -2.05
C SER A 40 -16.60 21.64 -3.58
N GLU A 41 -15.41 21.45 -4.18
CA GLU A 41 -15.30 21.24 -5.61
C GLU A 41 -15.74 19.82 -6.01
N ASP A 42 -15.51 18.82 -5.16
CA ASP A 42 -15.96 17.43 -5.41
C ASP A 42 -17.48 17.32 -5.46
N VAL A 43 -18.21 18.07 -4.61
CA VAL A 43 -19.68 18.18 -4.68
C VAL A 43 -20.14 18.70 -6.04
N LYS A 44 -19.49 19.75 -6.54
CA LYS A 44 -19.81 20.33 -7.86
C LYS A 44 -19.47 19.35 -8.97
N ASP A 45 -18.29 18.73 -8.90
CA ASP A 45 -17.82 17.76 -9.88
C ASP A 45 -18.76 16.56 -9.95
N TRP A 46 -19.16 16.04 -8.79
CA TRP A 46 -20.13 14.95 -8.67
C TRP A 46 -21.47 15.29 -9.33
N ALA A 47 -21.96 16.52 -9.14
CA ALA A 47 -23.21 16.97 -9.71
C ALA A 47 -23.14 17.23 -11.23
N THR A 48 -21.99 17.74 -11.75
CA THR A 48 -21.91 18.36 -13.08
C THR A 48 -20.90 17.76 -14.04
N LYS A 49 -19.80 17.16 -13.54
CA LYS A 49 -18.70 16.63 -14.41
C LYS A 49 -18.65 15.11 -14.48
N ILE A 50 -19.08 14.44 -13.38
CA ILE A 50 -19.00 12.98 -13.30
C ILE A 50 -20.15 12.36 -14.08
N THR A 51 -19.83 11.58 -15.09
CA THR A 51 -20.81 10.87 -15.92
C THR A 51 -21.54 9.76 -15.15
N PRO A 52 -22.70 9.27 -15.60
CA PRO A 52 -23.38 8.13 -14.95
C PRO A 52 -22.49 6.88 -14.83
N ALA A 53 -21.67 6.59 -15.85
CA ALA A 53 -20.74 5.46 -15.83
C ALA A 53 -19.63 5.66 -14.78
N GLU A 54 -19.05 6.85 -14.69
CA GLU A 54 -18.06 7.20 -13.65
C GLU A 54 -18.68 7.16 -12.25
N LYS A 55 -19.93 7.62 -12.07
CA LYS A 55 -20.65 7.52 -10.78
C LYS A 55 -20.84 6.07 -10.37
N ASN A 56 -21.25 5.22 -11.28
CA ASN A 56 -21.39 3.79 -11.00
C ASN A 56 -20.05 3.19 -10.58
N LEU A 57 -18.98 3.45 -11.32
CA LEU A 57 -17.63 2.95 -11.01
C LEU A 57 -17.16 3.43 -9.63
N LEU A 58 -17.27 4.72 -9.34
CA LEU A 58 -16.88 5.29 -8.05
C LEU A 58 -17.70 4.68 -6.90
N THR A 59 -19.01 4.52 -7.07
CA THR A 59 -19.89 3.92 -6.07
C THR A 59 -19.48 2.47 -5.78
N GLN A 60 -19.14 1.67 -6.81
CA GLN A 60 -18.65 0.29 -6.60
C GLN A 60 -17.37 0.26 -5.77
N ILE A 61 -16.43 1.18 -6.04
CA ILE A 61 -15.19 1.26 -5.28
C ILE A 61 -15.46 1.69 -3.84
N PHE A 62 -16.27 2.72 -3.63
CA PHE A 62 -16.55 3.23 -2.28
C PHE A 62 -17.24 2.21 -1.37
N ARG A 63 -18.15 1.38 -1.91
CA ARG A 63 -18.76 0.27 -1.18
C ARG A 63 -17.75 -0.68 -0.55
N PHE A 64 -16.67 -0.94 -1.26
CA PHE A 64 -15.61 -1.81 -0.75
C PHE A 64 -14.67 -1.08 0.21
N PHE A 65 -14.25 0.14 -0.12
CA PHE A 65 -13.29 0.92 0.66
C PHE A 65 -13.76 1.17 2.10
N THR A 66 -15.03 1.50 2.28
CA THR A 66 -15.62 1.75 3.61
C THR A 66 -15.57 0.54 4.54
N GLN A 67 -15.36 -0.66 4.01
CA GLN A 67 -15.24 -1.89 4.79
C GLN A 67 -13.81 -2.44 4.86
N ALA A 68 -12.99 -2.20 3.86
CA ALA A 68 -11.64 -2.79 3.79
C ALA A 68 -10.79 -2.44 5.02
N ASP A 69 -10.75 -1.18 5.41
CA ASP A 69 -9.94 -0.69 6.53
C ASP A 69 -10.46 -1.13 7.90
N VAL A 70 -11.76 -1.48 8.00
CA VAL A 70 -12.29 -2.14 9.20
C VAL A 70 -11.62 -3.49 9.40
N GLU A 71 -11.43 -4.26 8.33
CA GLU A 71 -10.79 -5.58 8.41
C GLU A 71 -9.27 -5.46 8.63
N VAL A 72 -8.61 -4.47 8.03
CA VAL A 72 -7.20 -4.18 8.30
C VAL A 72 -6.99 -3.76 9.75
N ASN A 73 -7.85 -2.89 10.28
CA ASN A 73 -7.83 -2.52 11.71
C ASN A 73 -8.01 -3.76 12.61
N ASN A 74 -8.98 -4.61 12.31
CA ASN A 74 -9.22 -5.87 13.02
C ASN A 74 -8.00 -6.80 12.97
N TYR A 75 -7.28 -6.85 11.86
CA TYR A 75 -6.04 -7.59 11.73
C TYR A 75 -4.95 -7.05 12.68
N TYR A 76 -4.73 -5.74 12.74
CA TYR A 76 -3.77 -5.14 13.66
C TYR A 76 -4.12 -5.41 15.12
N MET A 77 -5.37 -5.16 15.51
CA MET A 77 -5.83 -5.30 16.90
C MET A 77 -6.03 -6.76 17.31
N GLY A 78 -6.66 -7.56 16.48
CA GLY A 78 -7.07 -8.94 16.79
C GLY A 78 -5.94 -9.96 16.64
N HIS A 79 -5.02 -9.75 15.71
CA HIS A 79 -3.93 -10.69 15.43
C HIS A 79 -2.57 -10.16 15.89
N CYS A 80 -2.11 -9.03 15.35
CA CYS A 80 -0.73 -8.57 15.54
C CYS A 80 -0.43 -8.12 16.97
N MET A 81 -1.31 -7.33 17.60
CA MET A 81 -1.11 -6.79 18.94
C MET A 81 -0.95 -7.88 20.02
N HIS A 82 -1.62 -9.01 19.84
CA HIS A 82 -1.54 -10.13 20.77
C HIS A 82 -0.30 -11.00 20.56
N VAL A 83 0.24 -11.05 19.38
CA VAL A 83 1.37 -11.90 18.98
C VAL A 83 2.69 -11.23 19.27
N PHE A 84 2.91 -10.02 18.76
CA PHE A 84 4.17 -9.30 18.90
C PHE A 84 4.29 -8.63 20.25
N LYS A 85 5.43 -8.85 20.94
CA LYS A 85 5.59 -8.47 22.35
C LYS A 85 6.46 -7.24 22.61
N PRO A 86 7.50 -6.90 21.77
CA PRO A 86 8.34 -5.73 22.03
C PRO A 86 7.53 -4.43 21.99
N THR A 87 7.88 -3.49 22.86
CA THR A 87 7.12 -2.23 23.02
C THR A 87 7.15 -1.39 21.75
N GLU A 88 8.31 -1.28 21.11
CA GLU A 88 8.49 -0.53 19.86
C GLU A 88 7.67 -1.12 18.70
N VAL A 89 7.52 -2.44 18.64
CA VAL A 89 6.65 -3.10 17.64
C VAL A 89 5.18 -2.76 17.92
N LYS A 90 4.77 -2.82 19.18
CA LYS A 90 3.41 -2.44 19.56
C LYS A 90 3.09 -0.97 19.30
N MET A 91 4.07 -0.09 19.49
CA MET A 91 3.92 1.34 19.14
C MET A 91 3.65 1.50 17.64
N MET A 92 4.42 0.84 16.78
CA MET A 92 4.20 0.83 15.33
C MET A 92 2.82 0.30 14.98
N LEU A 93 2.44 -0.87 15.47
CA LEU A 93 1.13 -1.47 15.22
C LEU A 93 -0.03 -0.61 15.71
N SER A 94 0.12 0.06 16.86
CA SER A 94 -0.90 0.96 17.41
C SER A 94 -1.15 2.17 16.52
N VAL A 95 -0.10 2.80 15.98
CA VAL A 95 -0.26 3.98 15.14
C VAL A 95 -0.79 3.60 13.75
N PHE A 96 -0.42 2.44 13.20
CA PHE A 96 -1.00 1.93 11.97
C PHE A 96 -2.49 1.65 12.15
N SER A 97 -2.86 0.90 13.18
CA SER A 97 -4.27 0.67 13.53
C SER A 97 -5.06 1.98 13.75
N ALA A 98 -4.46 2.98 14.40
CA ALA A 98 -5.09 4.29 14.56
C ALA A 98 -5.27 5.01 13.22
N MET A 99 -4.33 4.86 12.28
CA MET A 99 -4.43 5.46 10.96
C MET A 99 -5.54 4.83 10.10
N GLU A 100 -5.79 3.53 10.24
CA GLU A 100 -6.95 2.88 9.61
C GLU A 100 -8.28 3.53 10.05
N THR A 101 -8.37 4.00 11.31
CA THR A 101 -9.58 4.73 11.75
C THR A 101 -9.74 6.08 11.07
N VAL A 102 -8.64 6.73 10.72
CA VAL A 102 -8.67 7.98 9.94
C VAL A 102 -9.09 7.70 8.51
N HIS A 103 -8.60 6.62 7.88
CA HIS A 103 -9.02 6.20 6.55
C HIS A 103 -10.52 5.90 6.51
N MET A 104 -11.06 5.11 7.45
CA MET A 104 -12.50 4.86 7.58
C MET A 104 -13.31 6.15 7.68
N ALA A 105 -12.89 7.08 8.56
CA ALA A 105 -13.55 8.36 8.73
C ALA A 105 -13.48 9.23 7.46
N ALA A 106 -12.37 9.21 6.75
CA ALA A 106 -12.18 9.98 5.52
C ALA A 106 -13.06 9.47 4.37
N TYR A 107 -13.19 8.16 4.23
CA TYR A 107 -14.09 7.58 3.22
C TYR A 107 -15.56 7.81 3.58
N ALA A 108 -15.93 7.72 4.86
CA ALA A 108 -17.27 8.10 5.30
C ALA A 108 -17.55 9.58 5.00
N HIS A 109 -16.61 10.48 5.36
CA HIS A 109 -16.73 11.91 5.07
C HIS A 109 -16.88 12.19 3.56
N LEU A 110 -16.17 11.46 2.70
CA LEU A 110 -16.31 11.56 1.24
C LEU A 110 -17.73 11.17 0.78
N LEU A 111 -18.24 10.00 1.23
CA LEU A 111 -19.56 9.51 0.86
C LEU A 111 -20.67 10.47 1.30
N ASP A 112 -20.61 10.94 2.55
CA ASP A 112 -21.56 11.87 3.12
C ASP A 112 -21.57 13.21 2.33
N THR A 113 -20.37 13.70 1.99
CA THR A 113 -20.20 14.97 1.28
C THR A 113 -20.80 14.93 -0.13
N ILE A 114 -20.63 13.81 -0.86
CA ILE A 114 -21.22 13.66 -2.20
C ILE A 114 -22.68 13.18 -2.18
N GLY A 115 -23.24 12.94 -0.99
CA GLY A 115 -24.66 12.61 -0.78
C GLY A 115 -25.02 11.17 -1.10
N LEU A 116 -24.12 10.22 -0.92
CA LEU A 116 -24.45 8.80 -1.00
C LEU A 116 -25.16 8.34 0.30
N PRO A 117 -26.23 7.51 0.18
CA PRO A 117 -26.98 7.10 1.35
C PRO A 117 -26.21 6.06 2.19
N GLU A 118 -26.45 6.03 3.50
CA GLU A 118 -25.83 5.06 4.43
C GLU A 118 -26.09 3.59 4.06
N THR A 119 -27.12 3.30 3.28
CA THR A 119 -27.40 1.95 2.77
C THR A 119 -26.26 1.39 1.91
N GLU A 120 -25.42 2.26 1.31
CA GLU A 120 -24.26 1.87 0.48
C GLU A 120 -23.22 1.09 1.31
N TYR A 121 -23.08 1.37 2.61
CA TYR A 121 -22.13 0.67 3.48
C TYR A 121 -22.39 -0.83 3.62
N ALA A 122 -23.64 -1.28 3.44
CA ALA A 122 -24.00 -2.70 3.52
C ALA A 122 -24.04 -3.41 2.15
N GLU A 123 -24.00 -2.66 1.05
CA GLU A 123 -24.16 -3.23 -0.29
C GLU A 123 -23.00 -4.17 -0.69
N PHE A 124 -21.78 -3.97 -0.13
CA PHE A 124 -20.65 -4.85 -0.41
C PHE A 124 -20.94 -6.33 -0.08
N LEU A 125 -21.76 -6.61 0.93
CA LEU A 125 -22.14 -7.98 1.30
C LEU A 125 -22.99 -8.69 0.24
N LYS A 126 -23.68 -7.94 -0.62
CA LYS A 126 -24.51 -8.46 -1.71
C LYS A 126 -23.72 -8.68 -3.00
N ILE A 127 -22.53 -8.10 -3.11
CA ILE A 127 -21.70 -8.16 -4.31
C ILE A 127 -20.63 -9.24 -4.12
N LYS A 128 -20.74 -10.32 -4.91
CA LYS A 128 -19.88 -11.51 -4.74
C LYS A 128 -18.39 -11.19 -4.71
N ALA A 129 -17.89 -10.35 -5.62
CA ALA A 129 -16.47 -9.98 -5.67
C ALA A 129 -15.98 -9.31 -4.38
N MET A 130 -16.81 -8.48 -3.76
CA MET A 130 -16.50 -7.79 -2.50
C MET A 130 -16.61 -8.74 -1.32
N LYS A 131 -17.67 -9.54 -1.28
CA LYS A 131 -17.88 -10.54 -0.22
C LYS A 131 -16.80 -11.60 -0.19
N ASP A 132 -16.32 -12.06 -1.34
CA ASP A 132 -15.23 -13.04 -1.43
C ASP A 132 -13.92 -12.50 -0.82
N LYS A 133 -13.62 -11.21 -0.98
CA LYS A 133 -12.46 -10.55 -0.33
C LYS A 133 -12.65 -10.49 1.19
N TYR A 134 -13.81 -10.09 1.64
CA TYR A 134 -14.16 -10.06 3.06
C TYR A 134 -14.03 -11.44 3.72
N ASP A 135 -14.69 -12.46 3.15
CA ASP A 135 -14.67 -13.83 3.68
C ASP A 135 -13.24 -14.40 3.71
N TYR A 136 -12.39 -14.02 2.75
CA TYR A 136 -10.99 -14.46 2.72
C TYR A 136 -10.20 -13.95 3.92
N LEU A 137 -10.40 -12.70 4.31
CA LEU A 137 -9.71 -12.08 5.46
C LEU A 137 -10.16 -12.68 6.79
N GLN A 138 -11.45 -13.08 6.91
CA GLN A 138 -11.96 -13.77 8.10
C GLN A 138 -11.29 -15.14 8.32
N GLY A 139 -10.64 -15.71 7.31
CA GLY A 139 -9.87 -16.96 7.39
C GLY A 139 -8.48 -16.83 8.03
N CYS A 140 -8.01 -15.63 8.33
CA CYS A 140 -6.69 -15.41 8.95
C CYS A 140 -6.63 -15.96 10.37
N LYS A 141 -5.48 -16.56 10.75
CA LYS A 141 -5.26 -17.21 12.06
C LYS A 141 -3.90 -16.84 12.63
N SER A 142 -3.78 -16.88 13.96
CA SER A 142 -2.53 -16.62 14.69
C SER A 142 -2.26 -17.63 15.83
N ASP A 143 -2.78 -18.84 15.69
CA ASP A 143 -2.74 -19.92 16.68
C ASP A 143 -1.45 -20.75 16.68
N SER A 144 -0.62 -20.59 15.67
CA SER A 144 0.68 -21.25 15.52
C SER A 144 1.67 -20.31 14.84
N LEU A 145 2.98 -20.60 15.02
CA LEU A 145 4.04 -19.79 14.39
C LEU A 145 3.93 -19.79 12.86
N HIS A 146 3.56 -20.93 12.26
CA HIS A 146 3.27 -21.04 10.83
C HIS A 146 2.11 -20.12 10.42
N ASN A 147 0.99 -20.15 11.16
CA ASN A 147 -0.18 -19.33 10.86
C ASN A 147 0.08 -17.84 11.11
N ILE A 148 0.87 -17.50 12.14
CA ILE A 148 1.34 -16.11 12.36
C ILE A 148 2.12 -15.62 11.13
N ALA A 149 3.14 -16.37 10.68
CA ALA A 149 3.95 -15.99 9.53
C ALA A 149 3.10 -15.86 8.26
N LYS A 150 2.21 -16.82 8.01
CA LYS A 150 1.28 -16.80 6.88
C LYS A 150 0.36 -15.58 6.92
N THR A 151 -0.29 -15.32 8.05
CA THR A 151 -1.22 -14.19 8.21
C THR A 151 -0.50 -12.86 8.02
N VAL A 152 0.68 -12.68 8.63
CA VAL A 152 1.46 -11.45 8.45
C VAL A 152 1.87 -11.25 6.98
N ALA A 153 2.33 -12.30 6.28
CA ALA A 153 2.67 -12.21 4.86
C ALA A 153 1.47 -11.84 3.99
N ILE A 154 0.31 -12.47 4.23
CA ILE A 154 -0.91 -12.23 3.44
C ILE A 154 -1.42 -10.81 3.67
N CYS A 155 -1.62 -10.40 4.91
CA CYS A 155 -2.21 -9.11 5.22
C CYS A 155 -1.27 -7.96 4.80
N SER A 156 0.02 -8.04 5.11
CA SER A 156 0.97 -6.97 4.76
C SER A 156 1.21 -6.84 3.26
N ALA A 157 1.44 -7.96 2.56
CA ALA A 157 1.84 -7.90 1.17
C ALA A 157 0.67 -7.89 0.19
N PHE A 158 -0.43 -8.59 0.50
CA PHE A 158 -1.52 -8.75 -0.45
C PHE A 158 -2.75 -7.97 -0.07
N THR A 159 -3.15 -7.88 1.19
CA THR A 159 -4.28 -7.05 1.59
C THR A 159 -3.93 -5.57 1.46
N GLU A 160 -2.97 -5.07 2.22
CA GLU A 160 -2.55 -3.67 2.17
C GLU A 160 -1.71 -3.36 0.91
N GLY A 161 -0.93 -4.33 0.42
CA GLY A 161 0.03 -4.13 -0.65
C GLY A 161 -0.46 -4.39 -2.07
N VAL A 162 -1.64 -5.02 -2.27
CA VAL A 162 -2.21 -5.35 -3.58
C VAL A 162 -3.69 -5.00 -3.65
N GLN A 163 -4.51 -5.45 -2.68
CA GLN A 163 -5.97 -5.41 -2.79
C GLN A 163 -6.61 -4.01 -2.68
N LEU A 164 -5.85 -2.98 -2.31
CA LEU A 164 -6.29 -1.58 -2.34
C LEU A 164 -5.78 -0.83 -3.58
N PHE A 165 -4.70 -1.33 -4.19
CA PHE A 165 -3.96 -0.56 -5.19
C PHE A 165 -4.65 -0.44 -6.56
N ALA A 166 -5.54 -1.38 -6.94
CA ALA A 166 -6.37 -1.21 -8.13
C ALA A 166 -7.32 -0.03 -7.97
N SER A 167 -7.97 0.03 -6.83
CA SER A 167 -8.89 1.11 -6.49
C SER A 167 -8.16 2.45 -6.38
N PHE A 168 -6.99 2.51 -5.75
CA PHE A 168 -6.16 3.72 -5.72
C PHE A 168 -5.80 4.21 -7.13
N ALA A 169 -5.37 3.33 -8.02
CA ALA A 169 -5.06 3.69 -9.41
C ALA A 169 -6.28 4.26 -10.14
N ILE A 170 -7.44 3.65 -9.95
CA ILE A 170 -8.69 4.11 -10.56
C ILE A 170 -9.10 5.47 -9.99
N LEU A 171 -9.10 5.64 -8.66
CA LEU A 171 -9.51 6.88 -7.99
C LEU A 171 -8.57 8.05 -8.33
N LEU A 172 -7.25 7.81 -8.37
CA LEU A 172 -6.26 8.84 -8.72
C LEU A 172 -6.28 9.22 -10.21
N ASN A 173 -6.96 8.48 -11.07
CA ASN A 173 -7.17 8.90 -12.46
C ASN A 173 -8.09 10.12 -12.56
N PHE A 174 -9.02 10.32 -11.63
CA PHE A 174 -9.95 11.46 -11.65
C PHE A 174 -9.25 12.81 -11.46
N PRO A 175 -8.43 13.05 -10.41
CA PRO A 175 -7.70 14.31 -10.27
C PRO A 175 -6.73 14.57 -11.43
N ARG A 176 -6.17 13.54 -12.06
CA ARG A 176 -5.37 13.64 -13.28
C ARG A 176 -6.14 14.32 -14.43
N HIS A 177 -7.46 14.14 -14.48
CA HIS A 177 -8.36 14.79 -15.44
C HIS A 177 -9.14 15.98 -14.83
N ASN A 178 -8.60 16.60 -13.78
CA ASN A 178 -9.18 17.78 -13.14
C ASN A 178 -10.59 17.54 -12.56
N LYS A 179 -10.86 16.33 -12.05
CA LYS A 179 -12.10 15.91 -11.41
C LYS A 179 -11.81 15.39 -10.01
N MET A 180 -12.74 15.59 -9.06
CA MET A 180 -12.71 14.97 -7.71
C MET A 180 -11.37 15.16 -6.99
N LYS A 181 -10.88 16.38 -6.89
CA LYS A 181 -9.55 16.69 -6.35
C LYS A 181 -9.44 16.45 -4.84
N GLY A 182 -10.50 16.71 -4.07
CA GLY A 182 -10.55 16.40 -2.65
C GLY A 182 -10.47 14.91 -2.40
N MET A 183 -11.26 14.10 -3.13
CA MET A 183 -11.10 12.64 -3.14
C MET A 183 -9.65 12.24 -3.48
N GLY A 184 -9.07 12.84 -4.54
CA GLY A 184 -7.70 12.59 -4.92
C GLY A 184 -6.68 12.86 -3.81
N GLN A 185 -6.89 13.92 -3.00
CA GLN A 185 -6.05 14.23 -1.87
C GLN A 185 -6.17 13.20 -0.75
N ILE A 186 -7.39 12.78 -0.39
CA ILE A 186 -7.64 11.70 0.58
C ILE A 186 -6.90 10.43 0.12
N ILE A 187 -7.12 10.02 -1.13
CA ILE A 187 -6.50 8.80 -1.67
C ILE A 187 -4.98 8.89 -1.71
N THR A 188 -4.42 10.04 -2.04
CA THR A 188 -2.97 10.24 -2.08
C THR A 188 -2.34 10.07 -0.68
N TRP A 189 -2.99 10.61 0.34
CA TRP A 189 -2.54 10.44 1.72
C TRP A 189 -2.71 9.00 2.21
N SER A 190 -3.82 8.35 1.86
CA SER A 190 -4.03 6.93 2.16
C SER A 190 -2.96 6.03 1.52
N VAL A 191 -2.66 6.22 0.23
CA VAL A 191 -1.60 5.42 -0.46
C VAL A 191 -0.23 5.59 0.21
N ARG A 192 0.10 6.81 0.65
CA ARG A 192 1.34 7.08 1.38
C ARG A 192 1.38 6.27 2.68
N ASP A 193 0.30 6.30 3.44
CA ASP A 193 0.19 5.58 4.71
C ASP A 193 0.25 4.06 4.48
N GLU A 194 -0.53 3.53 3.52
CA GLU A 194 -0.53 2.11 3.15
C GLU A 194 0.85 1.62 2.66
N THR A 195 1.60 2.48 2.02
CA THR A 195 2.96 2.11 1.60
C THR A 195 3.90 1.97 2.80
N LEU A 196 3.79 2.86 3.80
CA LEU A 196 4.54 2.74 5.05
C LEU A 196 4.11 1.49 5.83
N HIS A 197 2.79 1.23 5.94
CA HIS A 197 2.24 0.05 6.61
C HIS A 197 2.77 -1.23 5.96
N CYS A 198 2.53 -1.40 4.67
CA CYS A 198 2.93 -2.56 3.90
C CYS A 198 4.45 -2.83 3.99
N SER A 199 5.30 -1.81 3.79
CA SER A 199 6.75 -1.97 3.84
C SER A 199 7.25 -2.38 5.22
N SER A 200 6.70 -1.74 6.27
CA SER A 200 7.04 -2.04 7.67
C SER A 200 6.59 -3.44 8.09
N MET A 201 5.39 -3.86 7.68
CA MET A 201 4.86 -5.17 8.01
C MET A 201 5.54 -6.29 7.24
N ILE A 202 5.94 -6.08 5.99
CA ILE A 202 6.80 -7.01 5.24
C ILE A 202 8.17 -7.14 5.93
N ARG A 203 8.74 -6.04 6.42
CA ARG A 203 9.98 -6.09 7.22
C ARG A 203 9.77 -6.88 8.51
N LEU A 204 8.64 -6.70 9.19
CA LEU A 204 8.29 -7.47 10.37
C LEU A 204 8.17 -8.98 10.07
N PHE A 205 7.55 -9.34 8.96
CA PHE A 205 7.52 -10.72 8.47
C PHE A 205 8.92 -11.29 8.26
N ARG A 206 9.78 -10.56 7.57
CA ARG A 206 11.16 -11.01 7.30
C ARG A 206 11.96 -11.19 8.59
N GLU A 207 11.80 -10.28 9.54
CA GLU A 207 12.42 -10.40 10.87
C GLU A 207 11.91 -11.64 11.60
N LEU A 208 10.60 -11.92 11.53
CA LEU A 208 10.00 -13.13 12.10
C LEU A 208 10.61 -14.40 11.51
N ILE A 209 10.78 -14.45 10.18
CA ILE A 209 11.41 -15.58 9.47
C ILE A 209 12.91 -15.69 9.83
N ASN A 210 13.64 -14.58 9.92
CA ASN A 210 15.04 -14.58 10.31
C ASN A 210 15.26 -15.14 11.71
N GLU A 211 14.35 -14.83 12.65
CA GLU A 211 14.39 -15.35 14.02
C GLU A 211 13.94 -16.81 14.13
N ASN A 212 13.14 -17.29 13.17
CA ASN A 212 12.52 -18.62 13.17
C ASN A 212 12.63 -19.27 11.76
N PRO A 213 13.85 -19.57 11.29
CA PRO A 213 14.07 -20.01 9.91
C PRO A 213 13.40 -21.36 9.59
N GLU A 214 13.09 -22.17 10.61
CA GLU A 214 12.36 -23.43 10.47
C GLU A 214 10.94 -23.26 9.94
N VAL A 215 10.36 -22.05 10.05
CA VAL A 215 9.01 -21.73 9.55
C VAL A 215 9.03 -21.48 8.04
N TRP A 216 10.19 -21.09 7.46
CA TRP A 216 10.32 -20.81 6.02
C TRP A 216 10.35 -22.09 5.17
N THR A 217 9.31 -22.92 5.31
CA THR A 217 9.15 -24.20 4.62
C THR A 217 8.63 -24.02 3.19
N GLU A 218 8.78 -25.06 2.35
CA GLU A 218 8.16 -25.08 1.01
C GLU A 218 6.65 -24.87 1.10
N ARG A 219 6.01 -25.54 2.05
CA ARG A 219 4.57 -25.39 2.29
C ARG A 219 4.17 -23.93 2.53
N LEU A 220 4.88 -23.17 3.38
CA LEU A 220 4.57 -21.78 3.63
C LEU A 220 4.75 -20.94 2.36
N ARG A 221 5.80 -21.19 1.57
CA ARG A 221 6.03 -20.49 0.30
C ARG A 221 4.91 -20.74 -0.71
N GLU A 222 4.47 -21.99 -0.87
CA GLU A 222 3.33 -22.36 -1.72
C GLU A 222 2.03 -21.71 -1.28
N GLU A 223 1.77 -21.67 0.04
CA GLU A 223 0.60 -20.97 0.61
C GLU A 223 0.64 -19.47 0.34
N ILE A 224 1.81 -18.82 0.37
CA ILE A 224 1.98 -17.41 0.03
C ILE A 224 1.76 -17.18 -1.48
N TYR A 225 2.28 -18.05 -2.36
CA TYR A 225 1.99 -17.97 -3.80
C TYR A 225 0.50 -18.13 -4.10
N THR A 226 -0.16 -19.06 -3.42
CA THR A 226 -1.60 -19.27 -3.53
C THR A 226 -2.36 -18.01 -3.09
N ALA A 227 -1.97 -17.41 -1.97
CA ALA A 227 -2.56 -16.16 -1.47
C ALA A 227 -2.38 -15.01 -2.47
N CYS A 228 -1.19 -14.89 -3.07
CA CYS A 228 -0.92 -13.91 -4.13
C CYS A 228 -1.87 -14.08 -5.32
N SER A 229 -2.01 -15.31 -5.83
CA SER A 229 -2.89 -15.58 -6.97
C SER A 229 -4.36 -15.36 -6.62
N THR A 230 -4.78 -15.67 -5.41
CA THR A 230 -6.13 -15.39 -4.91
C THR A 230 -6.39 -13.88 -4.86
N ALA A 231 -5.47 -13.10 -4.28
CA ALA A 231 -5.60 -11.64 -4.22
C ALA A 231 -5.69 -11.02 -5.61
N VAL A 232 -4.83 -11.44 -6.55
CA VAL A 232 -4.87 -10.96 -7.95
C VAL A 232 -6.18 -11.34 -8.64
N GLY A 233 -6.71 -12.55 -8.41
CA GLY A 233 -8.00 -12.98 -8.96
C GLY A 233 -9.18 -12.20 -8.39
N GLN A 234 -9.15 -11.86 -7.10
CA GLN A 234 -10.15 -11.03 -6.46
C GLN A 234 -10.09 -9.58 -6.97
N GLU A 235 -8.88 -9.03 -7.19
CA GLU A 235 -8.73 -7.72 -7.82
C GLU A 235 -9.23 -7.72 -9.26
N ASP A 236 -8.96 -8.76 -10.05
CA ASP A 236 -9.51 -8.89 -11.41
C ASP A 236 -11.04 -8.82 -11.42
N ALA A 237 -11.71 -9.50 -10.47
CA ALA A 237 -13.17 -9.46 -10.35
C ALA A 237 -13.69 -8.08 -9.94
N MET A 238 -12.99 -7.39 -9.04
CA MET A 238 -13.32 -6.00 -8.65
C MET A 238 -13.14 -5.02 -9.80
N ILE A 239 -12.05 -5.15 -10.56
CA ILE A 239 -11.76 -4.33 -11.73
C ILE A 239 -12.84 -4.57 -12.82
N ASP A 240 -13.21 -5.82 -13.09
CA ASP A 240 -14.27 -6.14 -14.04
C ASP A 240 -15.61 -5.52 -13.64
N LEU A 241 -15.96 -5.55 -12.35
CA LEU A 241 -17.16 -4.91 -11.83
C LEU A 241 -17.08 -3.38 -11.96
N ALA A 242 -15.95 -2.78 -11.58
CA ALA A 242 -15.78 -1.32 -11.66
C ALA A 242 -15.90 -0.80 -13.10
N PHE A 243 -15.35 -1.54 -14.06
CA PHE A 243 -15.34 -1.16 -15.48
C PHE A 243 -16.51 -1.76 -16.29
N GLU A 244 -17.59 -2.26 -15.67
CA GLU A 244 -18.72 -2.88 -16.38
C GLU A 244 -19.41 -1.95 -17.38
N GLN A 245 -19.37 -0.62 -17.14
CA GLN A 245 -19.96 0.39 -18.02
C GLN A 245 -18.96 1.04 -18.98
N GLY A 246 -17.75 0.49 -19.08
CA GLY A 246 -16.73 0.94 -20.03
C GLY A 246 -15.46 1.51 -19.38
N PRO A 247 -14.50 1.92 -20.21
CA PRO A 247 -13.22 2.46 -19.74
C PRO A 247 -13.36 3.88 -19.19
N LEU A 248 -12.40 4.29 -18.38
CA LEU A 248 -12.19 5.68 -18.01
C LEU A 248 -11.31 6.40 -19.04
N GLU A 249 -11.30 7.72 -18.99
CA GLU A 249 -10.40 8.53 -19.79
C GLU A 249 -8.94 8.15 -19.50
N ASN A 250 -8.21 7.72 -20.54
CA ASN A 250 -6.82 7.27 -20.49
C ASN A 250 -6.50 6.18 -19.44
N LEU A 251 -7.48 5.34 -19.10
CA LEU A 251 -7.30 4.19 -18.22
C LEU A 251 -8.27 3.06 -18.60
N THR A 252 -7.72 1.93 -19.00
CA THR A 252 -8.50 0.71 -19.31
C THR A 252 -8.42 -0.28 -18.13
N LYS A 253 -9.35 -1.23 -18.10
CA LYS A 253 -9.30 -2.31 -17.11
C LYS A 253 -8.06 -3.19 -17.28
N GLU A 254 -7.59 -3.37 -18.52
CA GLU A 254 -6.39 -4.13 -18.85
C GLU A 254 -5.15 -3.48 -18.26
N ASP A 255 -5.05 -2.14 -18.32
CA ASP A 255 -3.95 -1.38 -17.68
C ASP A 255 -3.92 -1.60 -16.17
N VAL A 256 -5.08 -1.53 -15.51
CA VAL A 256 -5.20 -1.74 -14.06
C VAL A 256 -4.87 -3.20 -13.70
N LYS A 257 -5.37 -4.18 -14.47
CA LYS A 257 -5.04 -5.60 -14.26
C LYS A 257 -3.54 -5.89 -14.42
N LEU A 258 -2.89 -5.27 -15.40
CA LEU A 258 -1.42 -5.39 -15.55
C LEU A 258 -0.68 -4.73 -14.39
N TYR A 259 -1.17 -3.57 -13.91
CA TYR A 259 -0.60 -2.90 -12.75
C TYR A 259 -0.67 -3.75 -11.49
N ILE A 260 -1.78 -4.42 -11.22
CA ILE A 260 -1.92 -5.34 -10.08
C ILE A 260 -0.93 -6.50 -10.17
N ARG A 261 -0.69 -7.06 -11.35
CA ARG A 261 0.32 -8.11 -11.54
C ARG A 261 1.74 -7.61 -11.32
N TRP A 262 2.02 -6.37 -11.74
CA TRP A 262 3.31 -5.73 -11.50
C TRP A 262 3.55 -5.53 -9.99
N ILE A 263 2.57 -4.99 -9.26
CA ILE A 263 2.65 -4.84 -7.79
C ILE A 263 2.79 -6.20 -7.11
N ALA A 264 1.98 -7.19 -7.47
CA ALA A 264 2.03 -8.53 -6.89
C ALA A 264 3.42 -9.16 -7.01
N ASN A 265 4.09 -9.00 -8.16
CA ASN A 265 5.48 -9.42 -8.34
C ASN A 265 6.42 -8.73 -7.35
N ARG A 266 6.29 -7.41 -7.16
CA ARG A 266 7.11 -6.66 -6.20
C ARG A 266 6.91 -7.17 -4.77
N ARG A 267 5.65 -7.42 -4.36
CA ARG A 267 5.34 -7.96 -3.04
C ARG A 267 5.91 -9.35 -2.82
N LEU A 268 5.83 -10.23 -3.82
CA LEU A 268 6.48 -11.54 -3.76
C LEU A 268 7.99 -11.42 -3.55
N VAL A 269 8.66 -10.54 -4.32
CA VAL A 269 10.11 -10.31 -4.19
C VAL A 269 10.44 -9.75 -2.80
N GLN A 270 9.68 -8.79 -2.29
CA GLN A 270 9.85 -8.22 -0.95
C GLN A 270 9.68 -9.27 0.16
N LEU A 271 8.80 -10.24 -0.02
CA LEU A 271 8.65 -11.39 0.91
C LEU A 271 9.77 -12.42 0.78
N GLY A 272 10.62 -12.31 -0.23
CA GLY A 272 11.70 -13.27 -0.47
C GLY A 272 11.37 -14.40 -1.45
N LEU A 273 10.37 -14.19 -2.30
CA LEU A 273 9.89 -15.14 -3.30
C LEU A 273 10.21 -14.64 -4.71
N LYS A 274 10.06 -15.51 -5.72
CA LYS A 274 10.26 -15.15 -7.12
C LYS A 274 8.98 -14.50 -7.68
N ALA A 275 9.15 -13.54 -8.59
CA ALA A 275 8.07 -13.00 -9.42
C ALA A 275 7.46 -14.11 -10.30
N VAL A 276 6.13 -14.07 -10.50
CA VAL A 276 5.40 -15.10 -11.26
C VAL A 276 4.65 -14.54 -12.48
N TYR A 277 4.41 -13.25 -12.53
CA TYR A 277 3.69 -12.60 -13.63
C TYR A 277 4.68 -12.01 -14.64
N LYS A 278 4.38 -12.12 -15.93
CA LYS A 278 5.20 -11.60 -17.04
C LYS A 278 4.99 -10.09 -17.25
N VAL A 279 5.17 -9.29 -16.20
CA VAL A 279 5.06 -7.82 -16.23
C VAL A 279 6.32 -7.23 -15.61
N VAL A 280 7.18 -6.64 -16.44
CA VAL A 280 8.51 -6.15 -16.03
C VAL A 280 8.47 -4.67 -15.67
N LYS A 281 7.65 -3.86 -16.34
CA LYS A 281 7.58 -2.41 -16.16
C LYS A 281 6.24 -2.01 -15.58
N ASN A 282 6.23 -0.95 -14.76
CA ASN A 282 4.98 -0.34 -14.30
C ASN A 282 4.17 0.16 -15.50
N PRO A 283 2.95 -0.38 -15.74
CA PRO A 283 2.11 0.09 -16.85
C PRO A 283 1.48 1.46 -16.57
N LEU A 284 1.43 1.89 -15.31
CA LEU A 284 0.86 3.16 -14.85
C LEU A 284 1.95 4.12 -14.35
N GLY A 285 2.96 4.43 -15.18
CA GLY A 285 4.08 5.30 -14.79
C GLY A 285 3.65 6.70 -14.31
N TRP A 286 2.48 7.18 -14.74
CA TRP A 286 1.90 8.43 -14.25
C TRP A 286 1.52 8.38 -12.76
N LEU A 287 1.17 7.20 -12.25
CA LEU A 287 0.82 7.02 -10.84
C LEU A 287 2.05 7.22 -9.95
N ASP A 288 3.20 6.69 -10.35
CA ASP A 288 4.46 6.93 -9.63
C ASP A 288 4.80 8.44 -9.60
N ALA A 289 4.53 9.15 -10.71
CA ALA A 289 4.77 10.59 -10.76
C ALA A 289 3.86 11.37 -9.79
N ILE A 290 2.59 10.98 -9.64
CA ILE A 290 1.67 11.59 -8.67
C ILE A 290 2.14 11.31 -7.24
N LEU A 291 2.47 10.08 -6.92
CA LEU A 291 2.89 9.66 -5.58
C LEU A 291 4.21 10.35 -5.17
N ASN A 292 5.18 10.42 -6.08
CA ASN A 292 6.45 11.11 -5.85
C ASN A 292 6.30 12.64 -5.73
N ALA A 293 5.38 13.26 -6.49
CA ALA A 293 5.13 14.70 -6.41
C ALA A 293 4.59 15.14 -5.04
N VAL A 294 3.77 14.31 -4.40
CA VAL A 294 3.22 14.58 -3.06
C VAL A 294 4.31 14.58 -1.99
N GLU A 295 5.30 13.72 -2.11
CA GLU A 295 6.45 13.70 -1.20
C GLU A 295 7.22 15.04 -1.25
N HIS A 296 7.40 15.62 -2.45
CA HIS A 296 8.03 16.92 -2.62
C HIS A 296 7.16 18.09 -2.15
N MET A 297 5.84 18.08 -2.38
CA MET A 297 4.94 19.16 -1.94
C MET A 297 4.84 19.23 -0.41
N ASN A 298 4.71 18.09 0.28
CA ASN A 298 4.73 18.06 1.75
C ASN A 298 6.05 18.57 2.35
N PHE A 299 7.16 18.49 1.62
CA PHE A 299 8.43 19.07 2.03
C PHE A 299 8.44 20.62 1.96
N PHE A 300 7.77 21.23 0.98
CA PHE A 300 7.76 22.69 0.76
C PHE A 300 6.54 23.40 1.35
N GLU A 301 5.39 22.74 1.41
CA GLU A 301 4.13 23.30 1.94
C GLU A 301 3.83 22.85 3.38
N GLY A 302 4.58 21.86 3.88
CA GLY A 302 4.43 21.34 5.22
C GLY A 302 4.63 22.42 6.26
N ARG A 303 3.55 22.76 6.94
CA ARG A 303 3.41 23.56 8.15
C ARG A 303 4.74 24.16 8.61
N SER A 304 4.89 25.48 8.53
CA SER A 304 6.01 26.23 9.11
C SER A 304 5.99 26.09 10.65
N THR A 305 6.35 24.93 11.14
CA THR A 305 6.67 24.70 12.53
C THR A 305 8.15 24.32 12.57
N GLU A 306 8.89 25.03 13.40
CA GLU A 306 10.34 24.98 13.57
C GLU A 306 10.91 23.58 13.95
N TYR A 307 10.12 22.51 13.88
CA TYR A 307 10.46 21.14 14.23
C TYR A 307 10.69 20.16 13.07
N SER A 308 10.61 20.60 11.81
CA SER A 308 10.72 19.70 10.65
C SER A 308 12.14 19.47 10.14
N LYS A 309 13.16 19.44 10.99
CA LYS A 309 14.56 19.20 10.59
C LYS A 309 14.97 17.73 10.48
N ALA A 310 14.07 16.80 10.39
CA ALA A 310 14.39 15.40 10.11
C ALA A 310 13.48 14.87 9.00
N ALA A 311 13.57 15.48 7.82
CA ALA A 311 12.96 14.92 6.62
C ALA A 311 13.58 13.56 6.31
N THR A 312 12.75 12.57 6.05
CA THR A 312 13.14 11.34 5.37
C THR A 312 13.85 11.74 4.08
N ARG A 313 15.14 11.44 3.98
CA ARG A 313 15.92 11.64 2.75
C ARG A 313 15.78 10.39 1.93
N GLY A 314 15.30 10.50 0.70
CA GLY A 314 15.24 9.42 -0.26
C GLY A 314 14.00 9.47 -1.13
N THR A 315 14.09 8.92 -2.33
CA THR A 315 12.94 8.71 -3.23
C THR A 315 12.28 7.37 -2.90
N TRP A 316 11.03 7.18 -3.32
CA TRP A 316 10.33 5.88 -3.24
C TRP A 316 11.17 4.75 -3.86
N ALA A 317 11.92 5.02 -4.92
CA ALA A 317 12.84 4.07 -5.53
C ALA A 317 13.97 3.69 -4.56
N GLU A 318 14.53 4.64 -3.82
CA GLU A 318 15.60 4.41 -2.84
C GLU A 318 15.09 3.66 -1.61
N ALA A 319 13.88 3.97 -1.12
CA ALA A 319 13.25 3.22 -0.02
C ALA A 319 12.98 1.75 -0.41
N PHE A 320 12.65 1.50 -1.68
CA PHE A 320 12.51 0.14 -2.21
C PHE A 320 13.86 -0.53 -2.47
N ASP A 321 14.88 0.21 -2.96
CA ASP A 321 16.23 -0.29 -3.17
C ASP A 321 16.92 -0.66 -1.85
N GLU A 322 16.70 0.10 -0.76
CA GLU A 322 17.19 -0.25 0.57
C GLU A 322 16.55 -1.51 1.16
N LEU A 323 15.29 -1.79 0.82
CA LEU A 323 14.61 -3.03 1.21
C LEU A 323 15.04 -4.22 0.33
N GLU A 324 15.36 -4.00 -0.93
CA GLU A 324 15.79 -5.03 -1.88
C GLU A 324 17.28 -5.39 -1.73
N SER A 325 18.15 -4.39 -1.48
CA SER A 325 19.61 -4.57 -1.43
C SER A 325 20.11 -5.62 -0.41
N PRO A 326 19.68 -5.64 0.86
CA PRO A 326 20.11 -6.67 1.81
C PRO A 326 19.64 -8.07 1.43
N TYR A 327 18.50 -8.17 0.75
CA TYR A 327 17.91 -9.44 0.34
C TYR A 327 18.61 -10.04 -0.88
N PHE A 328 18.94 -9.24 -1.89
CA PHE A 328 19.76 -9.70 -3.03
C PHE A 328 21.11 -10.22 -2.58
N ASN A 329 21.76 -9.53 -1.63
CA ASN A 329 23.02 -9.99 -1.04
C ASN A 329 22.89 -11.32 -0.25
N MET A 330 21.72 -11.55 0.37
CA MET A 330 21.45 -12.79 1.11
C MET A 330 21.12 -13.97 0.16
N LEU A 331 20.45 -13.72 -0.97
CA LEU A 331 20.21 -14.72 -2.02
C LEU A 331 21.51 -15.16 -2.69
N GLU A 332 22.46 -14.23 -2.94
CA GLU A 332 23.78 -14.59 -3.47
C GLU A 332 24.60 -15.40 -2.49
N LYS A 333 24.56 -15.06 -1.20
CA LYS A 333 25.27 -15.81 -0.14
C LYS A 333 24.72 -17.21 0.10
N ASN A 334 23.40 -17.41 -0.06
CA ASN A 334 22.76 -18.71 0.23
C ASN A 334 22.65 -19.65 -0.97
N LYS A 335 23.31 -19.32 -2.11
CA LYS A 335 23.37 -20.20 -3.31
C LYS A 335 22.00 -20.82 -3.68
N ILE A 336 20.93 -20.03 -3.69
CA ILE A 336 19.71 -20.43 -4.36
C ILE A 336 19.95 -20.15 -5.85
N VAL A 337 20.57 -21.16 -6.51
CA VAL A 337 20.91 -21.13 -7.93
C VAL A 337 19.63 -21.22 -8.74
N GLY A 338 19.37 -20.20 -9.53
CA GLY A 338 18.29 -20.21 -10.50
C GLY A 338 18.26 -18.88 -11.29
N GLU A 339 19.00 -18.86 -12.39
CA GLU A 339 18.91 -17.95 -13.52
C GLU A 339 19.25 -16.47 -13.31
N LYS A 340 20.51 -16.17 -13.65
CA LYS A 340 21.16 -14.85 -13.68
C LYS A 340 20.70 -13.90 -14.79
N GLU A 341 19.55 -14.12 -15.46
CA GLU A 341 19.24 -13.36 -16.67
C GLU A 341 18.13 -12.29 -16.57
N PHE A 342 17.47 -12.11 -15.43
CA PHE A 342 16.29 -11.23 -15.38
C PHE A 342 16.49 -9.82 -14.79
N PHE A 343 17.61 -9.52 -14.14
CA PHE A 343 17.87 -8.19 -13.61
C PHE A 343 19.35 -7.79 -13.78
N LYS A 344 19.71 -7.29 -14.96
CA LYS A 344 20.83 -6.34 -15.07
C LYS A 344 20.24 -4.94 -14.91
N PRO A 345 20.60 -4.18 -13.86
CA PRO A 345 20.29 -2.75 -13.83
C PRO A 345 20.98 -2.09 -15.02
N GLU A 346 20.24 -1.31 -15.80
CA GLU A 346 20.86 -0.45 -16.82
C GLU A 346 21.86 0.49 -16.14
N PRO A 347 23.05 0.72 -16.71
CA PRO A 347 24.04 1.62 -16.13
C PRO A 347 23.42 3.02 -16.01
N LYS A 348 23.47 3.60 -14.81
CA LYS A 348 23.04 4.97 -14.53
C LYS A 348 23.74 5.90 -15.52
N LYS A 349 23.02 6.47 -16.47
CA LYS A 349 23.52 7.61 -17.25
C LYS A 349 23.65 8.76 -16.27
N GLN A 350 24.86 9.14 -15.96
CA GLN A 350 25.14 10.40 -15.26
C GLN A 350 24.59 11.54 -16.11
N ILE A 351 23.52 12.15 -15.66
CA ILE A 351 23.04 13.42 -16.22
C ILE A 351 23.98 14.47 -15.64
N THR A 352 24.90 14.96 -16.44
CA THR A 352 25.75 16.09 -16.07
C THR A 352 24.92 17.36 -16.05
N GLU A 353 25.19 18.25 -15.06
CA GLU A 353 24.50 19.55 -14.89
C GLU A 353 24.43 20.41 -16.16
N GLN A 354 25.32 20.16 -17.12
CA GLN A 354 25.39 20.85 -18.41
C GLN A 354 24.12 20.59 -19.27
N ARG A 355 23.48 19.40 -19.16
CA ARG A 355 22.27 19.06 -19.95
C ARG A 355 21.01 19.71 -19.42
N LEU A 356 20.95 19.98 -18.11
CA LEU A 356 19.82 20.70 -17.49
C LEU A 356 19.78 22.19 -17.88
N MET A 357 20.91 22.78 -18.20
CA MET A 357 20.97 24.17 -18.67
C MET A 357 20.61 24.31 -20.15
N ASP A 358 20.94 23.33 -20.98
CA ASP A 358 20.64 23.36 -22.42
C ASP A 358 19.12 23.18 -22.67
N ASP A 359 18.44 22.30 -21.91
CA ASP A 359 16.98 22.08 -22.03
C ASP A 359 16.14 23.26 -21.49
N MET A 360 16.68 24.10 -20.59
CA MET A 360 16.03 25.32 -20.11
C MET A 360 16.14 26.50 -21.10
N CYS A 361 17.07 26.47 -22.03
CA CYS A 361 17.27 27.55 -22.99
C CYS A 361 16.41 27.41 -24.27
N GLU A 362 15.97 26.17 -24.61
CA GLU A 362 15.09 25.94 -25.78
C GLU A 362 13.61 26.20 -25.51
N SER A 363 13.18 26.35 -24.27
CA SER A 363 11.79 26.64 -23.92
C SER A 363 11.44 28.14 -23.80
N CYS A 364 12.37 29.02 -24.13
CA CYS A 364 12.21 30.49 -24.09
C CYS A 364 12.40 31.18 -25.44
N GLN A 365 12.25 30.47 -26.57
CA GLN A 365 12.14 31.10 -27.92
C GLN A 365 10.80 30.81 -28.54
#